data_ece9bbce44069030bae34c6a1c485287
#
_entry.id   ece9bbce44069030bae34c6a1c485287
#
_cell.length_a   1.000
_cell.length_b   1.000
_cell.length_c   1.000
_cell.angle_alpha   90.00
_cell.angle_beta   90.00
_cell.angle_gamma   90.00
#
_symmetry.space_group_name_H-M   'P 1'
#
loop_
_entity.id
_entity.type
_entity.pdbx_description
1 polymer ?
#
loop_
_entity_poly.entity_id
_entity_poly.type
_entity_poly.pdbx_seq_one_letter_code
_entity_poly.pdbx_strand_id
1 'polypeptide(L)'
;MTKRLFIIIFGSLTICSFGQSPKEQLKVANAASVGLTDFYEEISFTDKGGYFIIPVTISSQTYDYIFDTGGYNTVTTDIMTKNMLPELMKVSVGSSNQIKSKIILSKVPRLNVGDVQFTDVGVFNFDFDEAPVIKCYTNGGLLGKGVIKQAVWQIDYQNKIIRLADKLEKMPNLGNSVKLKVELDKVLNPFIQVEIDGRNQRFMLDFGFGGFISLTEKTASEYKFATTIEATGEGAIGANGASKESMYVSNLATVKIAGQRFTNQVAFYSKSNNYNLIGSEIAKHFIVTLNFKEGELILTPIGVLPTDPFKSFGIDMNMNEKEIYISRIYKGLNADKIGIRLNDKVVSVNELRVDNLNLCDSFFKLRKTLHQTDSLDIKIIRDNIEKEFKLQKTELR
;
A
#
# COMPACT_ATOMS: atom_id res chain seq x y z
N MET A 1 -4.06 -20.00 -3.95
CA MET A 1 -3.24 -18.75 -3.94
C MET A 1 -3.20 -18.21 -2.52
N THR A 2 -2.13 -18.45 -1.81
CA THR A 2 -2.03 -18.10 -0.37
C THR A 2 -1.74 -16.61 -0.23
N LYS A 3 -2.67 -15.87 0.38
CA LYS A 3 -2.55 -14.44 0.65
C LYS A 3 -1.53 -14.20 1.74
N ARG A 4 -0.56 -13.35 1.50
CA ARG A 4 0.32 -12.79 2.53
C ARG A 4 0.59 -11.34 2.28
N LEU A 5 0.43 -10.62 3.35
CA LEU A 5 0.39 -9.20 3.40
C LEU A 5 1.64 -8.66 4.07
N PHE A 6 2.44 -7.94 3.31
CA PHE A 6 3.34 -6.95 3.87
C PHE A 6 2.53 -5.66 3.98
N ILE A 7 2.34 -5.17 5.19
CA ILE A 7 1.58 -3.95 5.40
C ILE A 7 2.57 -2.79 5.32
N ILE A 8 2.74 -2.24 4.12
CA ILE A 8 3.24 -0.88 3.94
C ILE A 8 1.98 -0.03 3.81
N ILE A 9 1.67 0.74 4.83
CA ILE A 9 0.52 1.63 4.84
C ILE A 9 1.05 3.03 4.58
N PHE A 10 0.78 3.58 3.42
CA PHE A 10 0.94 5.00 3.16
C PHE A 10 -0.28 5.75 3.70
N GLY A 11 -0.37 5.83 5.01
CA GLY A 11 -1.50 6.49 5.66
C GLY A 11 -1.50 8.00 5.51
N SER A 12 -2.65 8.58 5.75
CA SER A 12 -2.90 10.02 5.69
C SER A 12 -1.90 10.84 6.50
N LEU A 13 -1.20 11.71 5.81
CA LEU A 13 -0.27 12.67 6.37
C LEU A 13 -1.05 13.75 7.16
N THR A 14 -0.76 13.89 8.46
CA THR A 14 -1.28 15.01 9.27
C THR A 14 -0.30 16.18 9.17
N ILE A 15 -0.75 17.31 8.64
CA ILE A 15 0.09 18.51 8.42
C ILE A 15 0.01 19.43 9.63
N CYS A 16 1.16 19.75 10.26
CA CYS A 16 1.30 20.80 11.27
C CYS A 16 2.40 21.78 10.83
N SER A 17 2.14 23.07 10.80
CA SER A 17 2.97 24.07 10.13
C SER A 17 3.80 24.98 11.04
N PHE A 18 4.87 25.52 10.44
CA PHE A 18 5.50 26.77 10.85
C PHE A 18 5.34 27.79 9.71
N GLY A 19 4.57 28.85 9.92
CA GLY A 19 4.57 30.07 9.10
C GLY A 19 3.45 30.25 8.07
N GLN A 20 2.75 29.20 7.62
CA GLN A 20 1.58 29.34 6.73
C GLN A 20 0.38 28.57 7.26
N SER A 21 -0.84 29.00 6.88
CA SER A 21 -2.05 28.35 7.39
C SER A 21 -2.15 26.89 6.91
N PRO A 22 -2.68 25.96 7.73
CA PRO A 22 -2.92 24.57 7.31
C PRO A 22 -3.75 24.47 6.02
N LYS A 23 -4.61 25.45 5.77
CA LYS A 23 -5.44 25.53 4.56
C LYS A 23 -4.58 25.76 3.30
N GLU A 24 -3.58 26.65 3.37
CA GLU A 24 -2.68 26.90 2.24
C GLU A 24 -1.79 25.70 1.93
N GLN A 25 -1.29 25.03 2.96
CA GLN A 25 -0.50 23.82 2.80
C GLN A 25 -1.30 22.72 2.10
N LEU A 26 -2.54 22.46 2.54
CA LEU A 26 -3.44 21.52 1.90
C LEU A 26 -3.76 21.91 0.45
N LYS A 27 -3.93 23.22 0.18
CA LYS A 27 -4.16 23.71 -1.18
C LYS A 27 -2.98 23.38 -2.10
N VAL A 28 -1.75 23.59 -1.64
CA VAL A 28 -0.54 23.27 -2.42
C VAL A 28 -0.35 21.77 -2.54
N ALA A 29 -0.48 21.01 -1.44
CA ALA A 29 -0.28 19.56 -1.41
C ALA A 29 -1.26 18.79 -2.33
N ASN A 30 -2.48 19.30 -2.47
CA ASN A 30 -3.53 18.70 -3.31
C ASN A 30 -3.65 19.37 -4.69
N ALA A 31 -2.72 20.30 -5.00
CA ALA A 31 -2.74 20.96 -6.31
C ALA A 31 -2.40 19.95 -7.40
N ALA A 32 -3.18 19.95 -8.43
CA ALA A 32 -2.93 19.37 -9.74
C ALA A 32 -4.05 19.85 -10.67
N SER A 33 -3.74 20.00 -11.95
CA SER A 33 -4.73 20.24 -12.98
C SER A 33 -4.38 19.46 -14.23
N VAL A 34 -5.39 19.07 -15.00
CA VAL A 34 -5.26 18.47 -16.31
C VAL A 34 -5.86 19.45 -17.31
N GLY A 35 -5.03 19.91 -18.26
CA GLY A 35 -5.44 20.89 -19.27
C GLY A 35 -6.11 20.27 -20.49
N LEU A 36 -5.93 18.97 -20.70
CA LEU A 36 -6.52 18.24 -21.81
C LEU A 36 -8.00 17.98 -21.55
N THR A 37 -8.80 18.14 -22.58
CA THR A 37 -10.17 17.63 -22.68
C THR A 37 -10.18 16.56 -23.76
N ASP A 38 -11.10 15.59 -23.63
CA ASP A 38 -11.27 14.52 -24.58
C ASP A 38 -10.05 13.59 -24.70
N PHE A 39 -9.52 13.13 -23.55
CA PHE A 39 -8.43 12.15 -23.52
C PHE A 39 -8.89 10.78 -23.04
N TYR A 40 -8.17 9.76 -23.48
CA TYR A 40 -8.20 8.39 -22.99
C TYR A 40 -6.81 7.79 -23.18
N GLU A 41 -6.28 7.18 -22.14
CA GLU A 41 -4.94 6.60 -22.12
C GLU A 41 -4.95 5.25 -21.43
N GLU A 42 -4.15 4.31 -21.90
CA GLU A 42 -3.90 3.01 -21.28
C GLU A 42 -2.42 2.86 -20.97
N ILE A 43 -2.09 2.59 -19.73
CA ILE A 43 -0.72 2.35 -19.28
C ILE A 43 -0.61 0.97 -18.64
N SER A 44 0.48 0.26 -18.90
CA SER A 44 0.78 -0.96 -18.19
C SER A 44 1.30 -0.66 -16.79
N PHE A 45 0.94 -1.49 -15.82
CA PHE A 45 1.53 -1.45 -14.50
C PHE A 45 2.21 -2.76 -14.12
N THR A 46 3.20 -2.68 -13.24
CA THR A 46 3.83 -3.84 -12.61
C THR A 46 3.25 -4.04 -11.21
N ASP A 47 2.79 -5.26 -10.91
CA ASP A 47 2.42 -5.64 -9.54
C ASP A 47 3.68 -6.05 -8.78
N LYS A 48 4.12 -5.22 -7.86
CA LYS A 48 5.18 -5.57 -6.91
C LYS A 48 4.56 -5.85 -5.54
N GLY A 49 4.06 -7.08 -5.33
CA GLY A 49 3.55 -7.53 -4.03
C GLY A 49 2.30 -6.80 -3.54
N GLY A 50 1.39 -6.45 -4.44
CA GLY A 50 0.14 -5.75 -4.17
C GLY A 50 0.19 -4.24 -4.46
N TYR A 51 1.37 -3.68 -4.77
CA TYR A 51 1.50 -2.28 -5.18
C TYR A 51 1.50 -2.16 -6.70
N PHE A 52 0.72 -1.21 -7.22
CA PHE A 52 0.66 -0.94 -8.66
C PHE A 52 1.71 0.10 -9.01
N ILE A 53 2.76 -0.36 -9.69
CA ILE A 53 3.88 0.48 -10.10
C ILE A 53 3.62 0.93 -11.53
N ILE A 54 3.55 2.24 -11.73
CA ILE A 54 3.25 2.87 -13.01
C ILE A 54 4.40 3.78 -13.46
N PRO A 55 4.62 3.91 -14.78
CA PRO A 55 5.56 4.88 -15.32
C PRO A 55 4.99 6.29 -15.23
N VAL A 56 5.77 7.20 -14.68
CA VAL A 56 5.46 8.64 -14.63
C VAL A 56 6.64 9.42 -15.18
N THR A 57 6.38 10.34 -16.10
CA THR A 57 7.43 11.15 -16.73
C THR A 57 7.43 12.57 -16.18
N ILE A 58 8.58 13.02 -15.68
CA ILE A 58 8.82 14.39 -15.25
C ILE A 58 9.95 14.94 -16.13
N SER A 59 9.69 16.08 -16.80
CA SER A 59 10.55 16.62 -17.83
C SER A 59 10.74 15.62 -18.99
N SER A 60 11.89 14.98 -19.13
CA SER A 60 12.15 13.96 -20.16
C SER A 60 12.51 12.59 -19.61
N GLN A 61 12.41 12.41 -18.28
CA GLN A 61 12.79 11.18 -17.61
C GLN A 61 11.59 10.48 -17.03
N THR A 62 11.48 9.17 -17.27
CA THR A 62 10.44 8.30 -16.70
C THR A 62 10.94 7.62 -15.43
N TYR A 63 10.09 7.58 -14.42
CA TYR A 63 10.31 7.00 -13.12
C TYR A 63 9.21 6.02 -12.76
N ASP A 64 9.53 5.02 -11.94
CA ASP A 64 8.56 4.13 -11.34
C ASP A 64 7.85 4.82 -10.18
N TYR A 65 6.53 4.88 -10.21
CA TYR A 65 5.69 5.45 -9.14
C TYR A 65 4.72 4.42 -8.59
N ILE A 66 4.50 4.44 -7.28
CA ILE A 66 3.41 3.69 -6.66
C ILE A 66 2.11 4.47 -6.86
N PHE A 67 1.09 3.84 -7.41
CA PHE A 67 -0.26 4.40 -7.51
C PHE A 67 -0.96 4.30 -6.16
N ASP A 68 -1.20 5.45 -5.50
CA ASP A 68 -1.61 5.52 -4.10
C ASP A 68 -2.81 6.45 -3.90
N THR A 69 -4.00 5.88 -3.67
CA THR A 69 -5.24 6.65 -3.45
C THR A 69 -5.34 7.27 -2.05
N GLY A 70 -4.56 6.77 -1.09
CA GLY A 70 -4.51 7.28 0.28
C GLY A 70 -3.42 8.32 0.52
N GLY A 71 -2.38 8.35 -0.33
CA GLY A 71 -1.22 9.20 -0.18
C GLY A 71 -1.30 10.54 -0.92
N TYR A 72 -0.31 11.39 -0.64
CA TYR A 72 -0.03 12.59 -1.44
C TYR A 72 1.00 12.26 -2.54
N ASN A 73 1.08 13.09 -3.57
CA ASN A 73 2.16 12.96 -4.54
C ASN A 73 3.50 13.25 -3.86
N THR A 74 4.52 12.46 -4.19
CA THR A 74 5.89 12.67 -3.70
C THR A 74 6.89 12.68 -4.86
N VAL A 75 8.05 13.25 -4.60
CA VAL A 75 9.25 13.15 -5.44
C VAL A 75 10.46 12.91 -4.55
N THR A 76 11.49 12.25 -5.09
CA THR A 76 12.77 12.11 -4.38
C THR A 76 13.58 13.40 -4.47
N THR A 77 14.58 13.56 -3.59
CA THR A 77 15.52 14.70 -3.63
C THR A 77 16.29 14.74 -4.96
N ASP A 78 16.61 13.60 -5.54
CA ASP A 78 17.23 13.52 -6.86
C ASP A 78 16.35 14.16 -7.94
N ILE A 79 15.05 13.83 -7.98
CA ILE A 79 14.09 14.43 -8.92
C ILE A 79 13.96 15.93 -8.64
N MET A 80 13.86 16.31 -7.37
CA MET A 80 13.73 17.72 -6.99
C MET A 80 14.93 18.53 -7.48
N THR A 81 16.14 18.02 -7.26
CA THR A 81 17.40 18.68 -7.65
C THR A 81 17.58 18.74 -9.17
N LYS A 82 17.40 17.62 -9.87
CA LYS A 82 17.54 17.54 -11.34
C LYS A 82 16.58 18.48 -12.07
N ASN A 83 15.39 18.65 -11.53
CA ASN A 83 14.37 19.51 -12.17
C ASN A 83 14.32 20.92 -11.58
N MET A 84 15.23 21.28 -10.68
CA MET A 84 15.28 22.60 -10.01
C MET A 84 13.92 23.00 -9.42
N LEU A 85 13.23 22.04 -8.77
CA LEU A 85 11.92 22.33 -8.21
C LEU A 85 12.03 23.27 -7.01
N PRO A 86 11.12 24.26 -6.88
CA PRO A 86 11.20 25.25 -5.82
C PRO A 86 10.85 24.67 -4.45
N GLU A 87 11.57 25.06 -3.40
CA GLU A 87 11.14 24.84 -2.02
C GLU A 87 10.06 25.87 -1.66
N LEU A 88 8.80 25.47 -1.70
CA LEU A 88 7.69 26.39 -1.40
C LEU A 88 7.49 26.56 0.09
N MET A 89 7.56 25.47 0.85
CA MET A 89 7.42 25.50 2.31
C MET A 89 7.98 24.24 2.97
N LYS A 90 8.39 24.36 4.24
CA LYS A 90 8.75 23.24 5.10
C LYS A 90 7.58 22.91 6.00
N VAL A 91 7.14 21.66 5.97
CA VAL A 91 5.96 21.18 6.70
C VAL A 91 6.31 19.98 7.56
N SER A 92 5.60 19.81 8.68
CA SER A 92 5.70 18.59 9.48
C SER A 92 4.61 17.63 9.06
N VAL A 93 5.00 16.45 8.59
CA VAL A 93 4.09 15.48 8.03
C VAL A 93 4.22 14.17 8.79
N GLY A 94 3.08 13.61 9.23
CA GLY A 94 3.02 12.26 9.80
C GLY A 94 2.67 11.23 8.73
N SER A 95 3.34 10.09 8.72
CA SER A 95 2.97 8.95 7.88
C SER A 95 2.01 8.00 8.60
N SER A 96 1.62 6.90 7.97
CA SER A 96 0.72 5.87 8.52
C SER A 96 1.11 5.35 9.90
N ASN A 97 2.39 5.35 10.22
CA ASN A 97 2.94 4.94 11.51
C ASN A 97 2.95 6.05 12.58
N GLN A 98 2.32 7.22 12.30
CA GLN A 98 2.25 8.43 13.14
C GLN A 98 3.60 9.09 13.45
N ILE A 99 4.71 8.61 12.89
CA ILE A 99 6.01 9.27 12.98
C ILE A 99 5.98 10.54 12.12
N LYS A 100 6.39 11.67 12.70
CA LYS A 100 6.40 12.97 12.02
C LYS A 100 7.81 13.29 11.52
N SER A 101 7.89 13.76 10.27
CA SER A 101 9.10 14.27 9.67
C SER A 101 8.89 15.69 9.15
N LYS A 102 9.97 16.49 9.15
CA LYS A 102 9.97 17.80 8.48
C LYS A 102 10.40 17.57 7.04
N ILE A 103 9.52 17.88 6.10
CA ILE A 103 9.75 17.69 4.68
C ILE A 103 9.43 18.95 3.89
N ILE A 104 9.96 19.04 2.68
CA ILE A 104 9.71 20.14 1.77
C ILE A 104 8.44 19.84 0.98
N LEU A 105 7.55 20.82 0.90
CA LEU A 105 6.44 20.86 -0.04
C LEU A 105 6.86 21.71 -1.23
N SER A 106 6.70 21.16 -2.42
CA SER A 106 7.11 21.72 -3.70
C SER A 106 6.01 21.60 -4.74
N LYS A 107 6.29 21.99 -5.96
CA LYS A 107 5.44 21.77 -7.13
C LYS A 107 6.26 21.27 -8.31
N VAL A 108 5.73 20.27 -9.00
CA VAL A 108 6.19 19.85 -10.32
C VAL A 108 5.38 20.61 -11.37
N PRO A 109 6.02 21.44 -12.22
CA PRO A 109 5.30 22.20 -13.24
C PRO A 109 4.54 21.32 -14.22
N ARG A 110 5.15 20.19 -14.64
CA ARG A 110 4.59 19.21 -15.59
C ARG A 110 4.96 17.79 -15.20
N LEU A 111 3.96 16.94 -15.12
CA LEU A 111 4.06 15.51 -14.85
C LEU A 111 3.17 14.78 -15.85
N ASN A 112 3.66 13.73 -16.50
CA ASN A 112 2.91 12.97 -17.48
C ASN A 112 2.67 11.53 -17.01
N VAL A 113 1.46 11.03 -17.27
CA VAL A 113 1.11 9.62 -17.18
C VAL A 113 0.63 9.19 -18.57
N GLY A 114 1.43 8.39 -19.27
CA GLY A 114 1.26 8.25 -20.72
C GLY A 114 1.35 9.62 -21.39
N ASP A 115 0.45 9.91 -22.29
CA ASP A 115 0.36 11.20 -22.99
C ASP A 115 -0.44 12.26 -22.21
N VAL A 116 -1.06 11.89 -21.09
CA VAL A 116 -1.85 12.83 -20.27
C VAL A 116 -0.93 13.67 -19.38
N GLN A 117 -0.94 14.96 -19.60
CA GLN A 117 -0.14 15.94 -18.84
C GLN A 117 -0.94 16.53 -17.68
N PHE A 118 -0.36 16.44 -16.48
CA PHE A 118 -0.80 17.15 -15.29
C PHE A 118 0.14 18.33 -15.02
N THR A 119 -0.42 19.45 -14.62
CA THR A 119 0.33 20.69 -14.35
C THR A 119 0.15 21.16 -12.92
N ASP A 120 1.11 21.96 -12.43
CA ASP A 120 1.12 22.52 -11.09
C ASP A 120 0.93 21.49 -9.97
N VAL A 121 1.53 20.30 -10.15
CA VAL A 121 1.34 19.17 -9.25
C VAL A 121 2.07 19.42 -7.92
N GLY A 122 1.31 19.53 -6.82
CA GLY A 122 1.85 19.59 -5.47
C GLY A 122 2.52 18.28 -5.10
N VAL A 123 3.76 18.33 -4.60
CA VAL A 123 4.55 17.17 -4.24
C VAL A 123 5.30 17.38 -2.94
N PHE A 124 5.42 16.32 -2.14
CA PHE A 124 6.34 16.29 -1.00
C PHE A 124 7.68 15.71 -1.43
N ASN A 125 8.77 16.29 -0.96
CA ASN A 125 10.10 15.72 -1.13
C ASN A 125 10.30 14.59 -0.12
N PHE A 126 10.52 13.37 -0.60
CA PHE A 126 10.61 12.20 0.26
C PHE A 126 11.55 11.13 -0.32
N ASP A 127 12.64 10.80 0.38
CA ASP A 127 13.66 9.84 -0.09
C ASP A 127 13.47 8.42 0.47
N PHE A 128 12.53 8.22 1.37
CA PHE A 128 12.25 6.92 2.01
C PHE A 128 13.46 6.29 2.75
N ASP A 129 14.40 7.11 3.24
CA ASP A 129 15.61 6.63 3.92
C ASP A 129 15.30 5.82 5.18
N GLU A 130 14.25 6.21 5.91
CA GLU A 130 13.76 5.49 7.09
C GLU A 130 12.96 4.22 6.75
N ALA A 131 12.68 4.00 5.46
CA ALA A 131 11.96 2.85 4.95
C ALA A 131 12.61 2.31 3.66
N PRO A 132 13.85 1.81 3.71
CA PRO A 132 14.63 1.42 2.52
C PRO A 132 13.92 0.43 1.61
N VAL A 133 13.06 -0.42 2.17
CA VAL A 133 12.24 -1.36 1.39
C VAL A 133 11.33 -0.65 0.37
N ILE A 134 10.91 0.59 0.63
CA ILE A 134 10.08 1.36 -0.30
C ILE A 134 10.86 1.74 -1.55
N LYS A 135 12.17 2.01 -1.43
CA LYS A 135 13.06 2.27 -2.56
C LYS A 135 13.13 1.11 -3.56
N CYS A 136 12.80 -0.13 -3.12
CA CYS A 136 12.71 -1.27 -4.01
C CYS A 136 11.46 -1.26 -4.90
N TYR A 137 10.42 -0.54 -4.48
CA TYR A 137 9.17 -0.44 -5.24
C TYR A 137 9.19 0.73 -6.22
N THR A 138 9.82 1.84 -5.85
CA THR A 138 9.77 3.10 -6.59
C THR A 138 11.10 3.83 -6.56
N ASN A 139 11.45 4.48 -7.68
CA ASN A 139 12.54 5.45 -7.76
C ASN A 139 12.04 6.89 -7.97
N GLY A 140 10.74 7.05 -8.18
CA GLY A 140 10.08 8.35 -8.37
C GLY A 140 9.36 8.84 -7.11
N GLY A 141 8.52 7.97 -6.54
CA GLY A 141 7.70 8.32 -5.39
C GLY A 141 6.30 7.74 -5.47
N LEU A 142 5.34 8.50 -4.96
CA LEU A 142 3.91 8.15 -4.94
C LEU A 142 3.16 9.05 -5.92
N LEU A 143 2.32 8.46 -6.78
CA LEU A 143 1.29 9.18 -7.51
C LEU A 143 0.02 9.15 -6.67
N GLY A 144 -0.28 10.28 -6.03
CA GLY A 144 -1.28 10.36 -4.98
C GLY A 144 -2.57 11.04 -5.40
N LYS A 145 -3.42 11.21 -4.40
CA LYS A 145 -4.81 11.69 -4.53
C LYS A 145 -4.98 13.04 -5.20
N GLY A 146 -3.98 13.93 -5.15
CA GLY A 146 -4.03 15.23 -5.84
C GLY A 146 -4.14 15.07 -7.36
N VAL A 147 -3.37 14.16 -7.95
CA VAL A 147 -3.41 13.80 -9.38
C VAL A 147 -4.59 12.87 -9.65
N ILE A 148 -4.77 11.82 -8.83
CA ILE A 148 -5.81 10.81 -9.05
C ILE A 148 -7.21 11.43 -9.17
N LYS A 149 -7.51 12.44 -8.37
CA LYS A 149 -8.81 13.12 -8.42
C LYS A 149 -9.05 13.92 -9.73
N GLN A 150 -8.04 14.16 -10.56
CA GLN A 150 -8.18 15.00 -11.77
C GLN A 150 -8.76 14.25 -12.97
N ALA A 151 -8.81 12.93 -12.92
CA ALA A 151 -9.28 12.08 -14.02
C ALA A 151 -10.16 10.94 -13.48
N VAL A 152 -10.82 10.24 -14.37
CA VAL A 152 -11.39 8.93 -14.10
C VAL A 152 -10.30 7.90 -14.32
N TRP A 153 -10.11 7.00 -13.37
CA TRP A 153 -9.09 5.94 -13.44
C TRP A 153 -9.76 4.58 -13.38
N GLN A 154 -9.29 3.62 -14.17
CA GLN A 154 -9.77 2.25 -14.11
C GLN A 154 -8.59 1.29 -14.01
N ILE A 155 -8.61 0.46 -12.99
CA ILE A 155 -7.60 -0.57 -12.73
C ILE A 155 -8.14 -1.92 -13.18
N ASP A 156 -7.52 -2.49 -14.20
CA ASP A 156 -7.76 -3.84 -14.72
C ASP A 156 -6.59 -4.74 -14.31
N TYR A 157 -6.73 -5.36 -13.16
CA TYR A 157 -5.65 -6.14 -12.56
C TYR A 157 -5.30 -7.40 -13.38
N GLN A 158 -6.27 -8.00 -14.05
CA GLN A 158 -6.06 -9.22 -14.84
C GLN A 158 -5.15 -8.93 -16.05
N ASN A 159 -5.38 -7.80 -16.71
CA ASN A 159 -4.63 -7.37 -17.88
C ASN A 159 -3.40 -6.52 -17.55
N LYS A 160 -3.19 -6.18 -16.26
CA LYS A 160 -2.12 -5.29 -15.80
C LYS A 160 -2.13 -3.92 -16.47
N ILE A 161 -3.33 -3.37 -16.64
CA ILE A 161 -3.58 -2.07 -17.29
C ILE A 161 -4.24 -1.13 -16.29
N ILE A 162 -3.77 0.11 -16.24
CA ILE A 162 -4.48 1.24 -15.67
C ILE A 162 -4.88 2.15 -16.80
N ARG A 163 -6.18 2.50 -16.85
CA ARG A 163 -6.74 3.46 -17.81
C ARG A 163 -7.02 4.78 -17.12
N LEU A 164 -6.86 5.88 -17.83
CA LEU A 164 -7.27 7.19 -17.36
C LEU A 164 -7.97 7.96 -18.48
N ALA A 165 -9.05 8.67 -18.11
CA ALA A 165 -9.85 9.45 -19.05
C ALA A 165 -10.43 10.71 -18.40
N ASP A 166 -10.89 11.64 -19.21
CA ASP A 166 -11.60 12.84 -18.75
C ASP A 166 -13.03 12.55 -18.28
N LYS A 167 -13.65 11.47 -18.81
CA LYS A 167 -15.06 11.12 -18.56
C LYS A 167 -15.24 9.62 -18.32
N LEU A 168 -16.23 9.28 -17.49
CA LEU A 168 -16.57 7.89 -17.15
C LEU A 168 -17.03 7.07 -18.38
N GLU A 169 -17.75 7.69 -19.32
CA GLU A 169 -18.30 7.03 -20.50
C GLU A 169 -17.23 6.44 -21.43
N LYS A 170 -15.99 6.89 -21.30
CA LYS A 170 -14.86 6.34 -22.06
C LYS A 170 -14.29 5.05 -21.46
N MET A 171 -14.66 4.72 -20.23
CA MET A 171 -14.15 3.52 -19.57
C MET A 171 -14.84 2.27 -20.09
N PRO A 172 -14.08 1.23 -20.50
CA PRO A 172 -14.66 -0.06 -20.86
C PRO A 172 -15.13 -0.83 -19.62
N ASN A 173 -15.82 -1.94 -19.86
CA ASN A 173 -16.17 -2.94 -18.84
C ASN A 173 -17.01 -2.41 -17.67
N LEU A 174 -17.91 -1.46 -17.93
CA LEU A 174 -18.83 -0.94 -16.92
C LEU A 174 -20.14 -1.74 -16.82
N GLY A 175 -20.35 -2.72 -17.69
CA GLY A 175 -21.52 -3.62 -17.62
C GLY A 175 -21.50 -4.47 -16.34
N ASN A 176 -22.67 -4.68 -15.72
CA ASN A 176 -22.85 -5.43 -14.47
C ASN A 176 -22.03 -4.87 -13.28
N SER A 177 -21.64 -3.61 -13.35
CA SER A 177 -20.92 -2.93 -12.27
C SER A 177 -21.87 -2.47 -11.17
N VAL A 178 -21.34 -2.34 -9.97
CA VAL A 178 -22.01 -1.70 -8.83
C VAL A 178 -21.32 -0.39 -8.52
N LYS A 179 -22.10 0.67 -8.45
CA LYS A 179 -21.64 2.01 -8.08
C LYS A 179 -21.79 2.21 -6.59
N LEU A 180 -20.69 2.58 -5.94
CA LEU A 180 -20.65 2.96 -4.54
C LEU A 180 -20.34 4.46 -4.42
N LYS A 181 -20.98 5.11 -3.44
CA LYS A 181 -20.68 6.50 -3.10
C LYS A 181 -19.31 6.57 -2.42
N VAL A 182 -18.47 7.50 -2.86
CA VAL A 182 -17.21 7.88 -2.22
C VAL A 182 -17.37 9.22 -1.54
N GLU A 183 -16.96 9.29 -0.29
CA GLU A 183 -16.90 10.54 0.47
C GLU A 183 -15.43 10.97 0.60
N LEU A 184 -15.07 12.10 0.01
CA LEU A 184 -13.75 12.69 0.20
C LEU A 184 -13.76 13.55 1.46
N ASP A 185 -12.80 13.31 2.36
CA ASP A 185 -12.59 14.19 3.52
C ASP A 185 -11.84 15.47 3.12
N LYS A 186 -11.55 16.33 4.12
CA LYS A 186 -10.86 17.62 3.90
C LYS A 186 -9.46 17.49 3.30
N VAL A 187 -8.83 16.33 3.44
CA VAL A 187 -7.51 16.01 2.90
C VAL A 187 -7.59 15.09 1.69
N LEU A 188 -8.77 14.94 1.10
CA LEU A 188 -9.08 14.12 -0.08
C LEU A 188 -8.91 12.60 0.14
N ASN A 189 -8.98 12.11 1.36
CA ASN A 189 -9.03 10.67 1.58
C ASN A 189 -10.38 10.12 1.10
N PRO A 190 -10.41 9.07 0.26
CA PRO A 190 -11.63 8.50 -0.27
C PRO A 190 -12.21 7.44 0.67
N PHE A 191 -13.44 7.65 1.12
CA PHE A 191 -14.14 6.72 2.02
C PHE A 191 -15.34 6.08 1.37
N ILE A 192 -15.53 4.79 1.64
CA ILE A 192 -16.67 3.97 1.22
C ILE A 192 -17.28 3.25 2.42
N GLN A 193 -18.51 2.73 2.24
CA GLN A 193 -19.13 1.84 3.21
C GLN A 193 -18.88 0.38 2.83
N VAL A 194 -18.48 -0.42 3.81
CA VAL A 194 -18.24 -1.87 3.69
C VAL A 194 -18.97 -2.56 4.82
N GLU A 195 -19.68 -3.65 4.53
CA GLU A 195 -20.34 -4.46 5.56
C GLU A 195 -19.39 -5.55 6.08
N ILE A 196 -19.18 -5.57 7.40
CA ILE A 196 -18.46 -6.65 8.10
C ILE A 196 -19.45 -7.28 9.09
N ASP A 197 -19.67 -8.58 8.96
CA ASP A 197 -20.57 -9.37 9.83
C ASP A 197 -21.92 -8.69 10.08
N GLY A 198 -22.53 -8.16 9.01
CA GLY A 198 -23.84 -7.50 9.02
C GLY A 198 -23.83 -6.05 9.50
N ARG A 199 -22.68 -5.44 9.76
CA ARG A 199 -22.56 -4.04 10.18
C ARG A 199 -21.80 -3.21 9.14
N ASN A 200 -22.36 -2.07 8.77
CA ASN A 200 -21.69 -1.11 7.90
C ASN A 200 -20.61 -0.37 8.67
N GLN A 201 -19.41 -0.34 8.09
CA GLN A 201 -18.26 0.35 8.60
C GLN A 201 -17.67 1.28 7.52
N ARG A 202 -17.11 2.40 7.94
CA ARG A 202 -16.46 3.36 7.04
C ARG A 202 -15.02 2.97 6.80
N PHE A 203 -14.64 2.80 5.53
CA PHE A 203 -13.30 2.41 5.11
C PHE A 203 -12.69 3.44 4.16
N MET A 204 -11.42 3.73 4.32
CA MET A 204 -10.64 4.46 3.34
C MET A 204 -10.19 3.49 2.23
N LEU A 205 -10.40 3.86 0.97
CA LEU A 205 -9.86 3.14 -0.18
C LEU A 205 -8.41 3.58 -0.38
N ASP A 206 -7.46 2.70 -0.06
CA ASP A 206 -6.04 3.02 0.03
C ASP A 206 -5.20 2.01 -0.76
N PHE A 207 -4.79 2.37 -1.99
CA PHE A 207 -3.94 1.51 -2.83
C PHE A 207 -2.46 1.59 -2.47
N GLY A 208 -2.08 2.50 -1.57
CA GLY A 208 -0.82 2.45 -0.84
C GLY A 208 -0.79 1.35 0.24
N PHE A 209 -1.91 0.64 0.45
CA PHE A 209 -2.01 -0.56 1.25
C PHE A 209 -2.17 -1.79 0.35
N GLY A 210 -1.12 -2.62 0.27
CA GLY A 210 -1.07 -3.79 -0.63
C GLY A 210 -1.93 -4.98 -0.23
N GLY A 211 -2.77 -4.85 0.82
CA GLY A 211 -3.66 -5.90 1.32
C GLY A 211 -5.12 -5.73 0.94
N PHE A 212 -5.98 -6.55 1.58
CA PHE A 212 -7.42 -6.44 1.37
C PHE A 212 -8.09 -5.58 2.44
N ILE A 213 -7.96 -5.96 3.73
CA ILE A 213 -8.63 -5.30 4.86
C ILE A 213 -7.66 -5.02 5.98
N SER A 214 -7.69 -3.79 6.48
CA SER A 214 -7.11 -3.41 7.75
C SER A 214 -8.15 -2.68 8.60
N LEU A 215 -8.17 -2.91 9.91
CA LEU A 215 -9.10 -2.27 10.84
C LEU A 215 -8.36 -1.31 11.78
N THR A 216 -9.08 -0.33 12.32
CA THR A 216 -8.63 0.35 13.53
C THR A 216 -8.82 -0.58 14.74
N GLU A 217 -8.04 -0.40 15.81
CA GLU A 217 -8.25 -1.13 17.07
C GLU A 217 -9.68 -0.91 17.60
N LYS A 218 -10.19 0.31 17.47
CA LYS A 218 -11.58 0.65 17.84
C LYS A 218 -12.58 -0.21 17.09
N THR A 219 -12.49 -0.27 15.76
CA THR A 219 -13.42 -1.09 14.96
C THR A 219 -13.26 -2.56 15.29
N ALA A 220 -12.01 -3.05 15.42
CA ALA A 220 -11.77 -4.45 15.79
C ALA A 220 -12.43 -4.82 17.12
N SER A 221 -12.43 -3.93 18.12
CA SER A 221 -13.05 -4.17 19.43
C SER A 221 -14.58 -4.31 19.40
N GLU A 222 -15.24 -3.92 18.31
CA GLU A 222 -16.69 -4.08 18.12
C GLU A 222 -17.09 -5.51 17.71
N TYR A 223 -16.12 -6.36 17.35
CA TYR A 223 -16.33 -7.73 16.86
C TYR A 223 -15.78 -8.76 17.82
N LYS A 224 -16.44 -9.93 17.87
CA LYS A 224 -15.93 -11.12 18.55
C LYS A 224 -15.32 -12.05 17.52
N PHE A 225 -14.01 -12.03 17.42
CA PHE A 225 -13.29 -12.91 16.51
C PHE A 225 -13.16 -14.31 17.13
N ALA A 226 -13.32 -15.34 16.28
CA ALA A 226 -13.09 -16.73 16.71
C ALA A 226 -11.61 -16.97 17.05
N THR A 227 -10.72 -16.34 16.31
CA THR A 227 -9.27 -16.45 16.48
C THR A 227 -8.62 -15.07 16.30
N THR A 228 -7.70 -14.76 17.20
CA THR A 228 -6.82 -13.58 17.10
C THR A 228 -5.40 -14.01 17.41
N ILE A 229 -4.47 -13.66 16.55
CA ILE A 229 -3.03 -13.90 16.74
C ILE A 229 -2.34 -12.55 16.88
N GLU A 230 -1.56 -12.40 17.95
CA GLU A 230 -0.65 -11.27 18.11
C GLU A 230 0.62 -11.51 17.32
N ALA A 231 1.03 -10.51 16.54
CA ALA A 231 2.32 -10.46 15.87
C ALA A 231 3.17 -9.36 16.50
N THR A 232 4.31 -9.74 17.05
CA THR A 232 5.27 -8.82 17.68
C THR A 232 6.35 -8.42 16.71
N GLY A 233 6.91 -7.22 16.89
CA GLY A 233 7.98 -6.68 16.06
C GLY A 233 7.60 -5.36 15.39
N GLU A 234 7.90 -5.24 14.10
CA GLU A 234 7.51 -4.06 13.33
C GLU A 234 6.01 -4.08 13.02
N GLY A 235 5.37 -2.94 13.23
CA GLY A 235 3.98 -2.72 12.84
C GLY A 235 3.85 -2.28 11.38
N ALA A 236 3.01 -1.27 11.14
CA ALA A 236 2.86 -0.69 9.81
C ALA A 236 4.15 0.01 9.36
N ILE A 237 4.54 -0.21 8.11
CA ILE A 237 5.65 0.50 7.46
C ILE A 237 5.05 1.68 6.70
N GLY A 238 5.41 2.88 7.10
CA GLY A 238 5.09 4.11 6.39
C GLY A 238 6.32 4.74 5.77
N ALA A 239 6.15 5.86 5.10
CA ALA A 239 7.25 6.61 4.50
C ALA A 239 8.36 6.98 5.50
N ASN A 240 8.01 7.18 6.78
CA ASN A 240 8.92 7.51 7.88
C ASN A 240 9.40 6.26 8.67
N GLY A 241 9.43 5.08 8.07
CA GLY A 241 9.89 3.85 8.69
C GLY A 241 8.76 2.95 9.22
N ALA A 242 9.11 1.97 10.05
CA ALA A 242 8.17 1.04 10.66
C ALA A 242 7.77 1.49 12.08
N SER A 243 6.50 1.35 12.45
CA SER A 243 6.09 1.47 13.85
C SER A 243 6.61 0.28 14.66
N LYS A 244 6.90 0.51 15.94
CA LYS A 244 7.31 -0.55 16.89
C LYS A 244 6.13 -0.86 17.79
N GLU A 245 5.26 -1.74 17.35
CA GLU A 245 4.06 -2.12 18.08
C GLU A 245 3.59 -3.53 17.71
N SER A 246 2.80 -4.13 18.58
CA SER A 246 2.11 -5.38 18.25
C SER A 246 1.03 -5.10 17.19
N MET A 247 0.95 -6.00 16.22
CA MET A 247 -0.17 -6.13 15.31
C MET A 247 -0.99 -7.36 15.66
N TYR A 248 -2.25 -7.30 15.31
CA TYR A 248 -3.17 -8.42 15.50
C TYR A 248 -3.74 -8.86 14.16
N VAL A 249 -3.95 -10.16 14.02
CA VAL A 249 -4.59 -10.78 12.85
C VAL A 249 -5.79 -11.56 13.34
N SER A 250 -6.97 -11.26 12.82
CA SER A 250 -8.21 -11.92 13.19
C SER A 250 -9.01 -12.35 11.97
N ASN A 251 -9.73 -13.47 12.09
CA ASN A 251 -10.63 -13.94 11.05
C ASN A 251 -11.93 -13.15 11.05
N LEU A 252 -12.35 -12.70 9.87
CA LEU A 252 -13.66 -12.12 9.61
C LEU A 252 -14.60 -13.20 9.06
N ALA A 253 -15.80 -13.34 9.65
CA ALA A 253 -16.77 -14.31 9.19
C ALA A 253 -17.32 -13.92 7.81
N THR A 254 -17.62 -12.65 7.60
CA THR A 254 -18.16 -12.15 6.33
C THR A 254 -17.76 -10.71 6.08
N VAL A 255 -17.34 -10.43 4.84
CA VAL A 255 -17.16 -9.07 4.32
C VAL A 255 -18.03 -8.94 3.07
N LYS A 256 -18.80 -7.85 2.94
CA LYS A 256 -19.55 -7.56 1.73
C LYS A 256 -19.16 -6.22 1.15
N ILE A 257 -18.83 -6.22 -0.12
CA ILE A 257 -18.48 -5.03 -0.90
C ILE A 257 -19.22 -5.11 -2.24
N ALA A 258 -19.95 -4.08 -2.61
CA ALA A 258 -20.68 -4.04 -3.87
C ALA A 258 -21.56 -5.28 -4.12
N GLY A 259 -22.24 -5.77 -3.09
CA GLY A 259 -23.09 -6.97 -3.16
C GLY A 259 -22.33 -8.30 -3.18
N GLN A 260 -21.03 -8.30 -3.38
CA GLN A 260 -20.20 -9.52 -3.36
C GLN A 260 -19.84 -9.88 -1.92
N ARG A 261 -19.95 -11.17 -1.60
CA ARG A 261 -19.63 -11.72 -0.29
C ARG A 261 -18.28 -12.42 -0.30
N PHE A 262 -17.42 -12.02 0.64
CA PHE A 262 -16.12 -12.61 0.89
C PHE A 262 -16.16 -13.36 2.22
N THR A 263 -15.67 -14.59 2.24
CA THR A 263 -15.50 -15.42 3.44
C THR A 263 -14.01 -15.71 3.66
N ASN A 264 -13.66 -16.21 4.85
CA ASN A 264 -12.26 -16.54 5.19
C ASN A 264 -11.28 -15.38 4.99
N GLN A 265 -11.75 -14.14 5.18
CA GLN A 265 -10.87 -12.98 5.14
C GLN A 265 -10.26 -12.75 6.51
N VAL A 266 -9.05 -12.18 6.52
CA VAL A 266 -8.43 -11.72 7.74
C VAL A 266 -8.36 -10.19 7.77
N ALA A 267 -8.52 -9.63 8.96
CA ALA A 267 -8.23 -8.24 9.23
C ALA A 267 -6.94 -8.12 10.01
N PHE A 268 -6.13 -7.15 9.61
CA PHE A 268 -4.97 -6.71 10.38
C PHE A 268 -5.33 -5.44 11.12
N TYR A 269 -4.92 -5.32 12.38
CA TYR A 269 -5.13 -4.08 13.14
C TYR A 269 -4.03 -3.85 14.17
N SER A 270 -3.83 -2.58 14.50
CA SER A 270 -2.89 -2.11 15.51
C SER A 270 -3.36 -0.77 16.06
N LYS A 271 -2.70 -0.29 17.12
CA LYS A 271 -2.99 1.02 17.72
C LYS A 271 -2.72 2.19 16.79
N SER A 272 -1.73 2.06 15.91
CA SER A 272 -1.37 3.12 14.97
C SER A 272 -2.33 3.25 13.79
N ASN A 273 -3.20 2.27 13.55
CA ASN A 273 -4.16 2.34 12.44
C ASN A 273 -5.20 3.44 12.68
N ASN A 274 -5.11 4.53 11.92
CA ASN A 274 -6.03 5.67 12.04
C ASN A 274 -7.36 5.45 11.33
N TYR A 275 -7.38 4.57 10.33
CA TYR A 275 -8.55 4.28 9.48
C TYR A 275 -8.69 2.78 9.26
N ASN A 276 -9.94 2.35 9.07
CA ASN A 276 -10.17 1.07 8.40
C ASN A 276 -9.79 1.23 6.94
N LEU A 277 -9.08 0.26 6.35
CA LEU A 277 -8.58 0.34 4.98
C LEU A 277 -9.11 -0.80 4.12
N ILE A 278 -9.52 -0.47 2.90
CA ILE A 278 -9.61 -1.40 1.78
C ILE A 278 -8.42 -1.11 0.87
N GLY A 279 -7.56 -2.10 0.70
CA GLY A 279 -6.34 -1.96 -0.07
C GLY A 279 -6.45 -2.40 -1.53
N SER A 280 -5.32 -2.35 -2.21
CA SER A 280 -5.21 -2.65 -3.64
C SER A 280 -5.62 -4.07 -4.03
N GLU A 281 -5.64 -5.00 -3.08
CA GLU A 281 -6.08 -6.38 -3.33
C GLU A 281 -7.53 -6.48 -3.81
N ILE A 282 -8.37 -5.46 -3.57
CA ILE A 282 -9.74 -5.39 -4.12
C ILE A 282 -9.73 -5.49 -5.65
N ALA A 283 -8.70 -4.98 -6.33
CA ALA A 283 -8.57 -5.06 -7.78
C ALA A 283 -8.34 -6.48 -8.32
N LYS A 284 -8.05 -7.46 -7.45
CA LYS A 284 -8.02 -8.89 -7.83
C LYS A 284 -9.43 -9.50 -7.95
N HIS A 285 -10.45 -8.78 -7.48
CA HIS A 285 -11.84 -9.25 -7.43
C HIS A 285 -12.77 -8.42 -8.31
N PHE A 286 -12.33 -7.20 -8.65
CA PHE A 286 -13.09 -6.26 -9.45
C PHE A 286 -12.19 -5.54 -10.43
N ILE A 287 -12.71 -5.17 -11.60
CA ILE A 287 -12.20 -3.99 -12.30
C ILE A 287 -12.68 -2.79 -11.49
N VAL A 288 -11.71 -1.97 -11.05
CA VAL A 288 -11.97 -0.86 -10.12
C VAL A 288 -11.91 0.45 -10.89
N THR A 289 -13.03 1.16 -10.98
CA THR A 289 -13.09 2.48 -11.62
C THR A 289 -13.30 3.55 -10.56
N LEU A 290 -12.38 4.51 -10.51
CA LEU A 290 -12.33 5.63 -9.58
C LEU A 290 -12.81 6.90 -10.31
N ASN A 291 -13.95 7.45 -9.92
CA ASN A 291 -14.45 8.74 -10.39
C ASN A 291 -14.62 9.68 -9.20
N PHE A 292 -13.48 10.14 -8.66
CA PHE A 292 -13.48 10.96 -7.44
C PHE A 292 -14.01 12.38 -7.65
N LYS A 293 -14.07 12.86 -8.89
CA LYS A 293 -14.76 14.13 -9.21
C LYS A 293 -16.24 14.07 -8.87
N GLU A 294 -16.87 12.97 -9.20
CA GLU A 294 -18.30 12.72 -8.98
C GLU A 294 -18.58 11.98 -7.66
N GLY A 295 -17.54 11.66 -6.89
CA GLY A 295 -17.68 10.92 -5.63
C GLY A 295 -18.15 9.48 -5.84
N GLU A 296 -17.62 8.80 -6.85
CA GLU A 296 -18.05 7.45 -7.24
C GLU A 296 -16.89 6.46 -7.28
N LEU A 297 -17.15 5.26 -6.79
CA LEU A 297 -16.37 4.05 -7.01
C LEU A 297 -17.25 3.05 -7.76
N ILE A 298 -16.80 2.61 -8.93
CA ILE A 298 -17.53 1.63 -9.73
C ILE A 298 -16.74 0.33 -9.70
N LEU A 299 -17.38 -0.75 -9.25
CA LEU A 299 -16.79 -2.07 -9.11
C LEU A 299 -17.46 -3.04 -10.05
N THR A 300 -16.73 -3.55 -11.04
CA THR A 300 -17.20 -4.59 -11.97
C THR A 300 -16.60 -5.93 -11.54
N PRO A 301 -17.43 -6.90 -11.09
CA PRO A 301 -16.92 -8.20 -10.63
C PRO A 301 -16.17 -8.96 -11.72
N ILE A 302 -15.03 -9.59 -11.37
CA ILE A 302 -14.21 -10.41 -12.27
C ILE A 302 -14.01 -11.83 -11.71
N GLY A 303 -14.96 -12.71 -11.96
CA GLY A 303 -14.82 -14.15 -11.63
C GLY A 303 -15.15 -14.54 -10.20
N VAL A 304 -14.73 -15.75 -9.82
CA VAL A 304 -15.04 -16.37 -8.53
C VAL A 304 -14.14 -15.80 -7.43
N LEU A 305 -14.75 -15.48 -6.31
CA LEU A 305 -14.03 -14.97 -5.15
C LEU A 305 -13.26 -16.10 -4.45
N PRO A 306 -11.98 -15.90 -4.10
CA PRO A 306 -11.22 -16.91 -3.38
C PRO A 306 -11.76 -17.08 -1.95
N THR A 307 -11.84 -18.32 -1.53
CA THR A 307 -12.28 -18.72 -0.18
C THR A 307 -11.15 -19.34 0.64
N ASP A 308 -9.92 -19.31 0.13
CA ASP A 308 -8.78 -19.94 0.77
C ASP A 308 -8.49 -19.29 2.13
N PRO A 309 -8.30 -20.09 3.18
CA PRO A 309 -7.95 -19.56 4.49
C PRO A 309 -6.56 -18.93 4.49
N PHE A 310 -6.37 -17.98 5.40
CA PHE A 310 -5.05 -17.40 5.61
C PHE A 310 -4.08 -18.43 6.20
N LYS A 311 -2.92 -18.60 5.56
CA LYS A 311 -1.84 -19.47 6.03
C LYS A 311 -0.54 -18.69 6.20
N SER A 312 0.20 -18.93 7.27
CA SER A 312 1.45 -18.25 7.60
C SER A 312 2.52 -19.19 8.13
N PHE A 313 3.78 -18.92 7.82
CA PHE A 313 4.94 -19.53 8.51
C PHE A 313 5.12 -18.96 9.92
N GLY A 314 4.45 -17.86 10.23
CA GLY A 314 4.56 -17.16 11.50
C GLY A 314 5.67 -16.12 11.53
N ILE A 315 6.16 -15.68 10.38
CA ILE A 315 7.15 -14.61 10.23
C ILE A 315 6.78 -13.65 9.12
N ASP A 316 7.23 -12.40 9.28
CA ASP A 316 7.43 -11.47 8.18
C ASP A 316 8.91 -11.04 8.15
N MET A 317 9.38 -10.65 6.97
CA MET A 317 10.73 -10.16 6.74
C MET A 317 10.68 -8.71 6.27
N ASN A 318 11.66 -7.93 6.70
CA ASN A 318 11.92 -6.60 6.18
C ASN A 318 13.40 -6.50 5.80
N MET A 319 13.80 -5.36 5.25
CA MET A 319 15.17 -5.08 4.90
C MET A 319 15.59 -3.67 5.34
N ASN A 320 16.87 -3.54 5.65
CA ASN A 320 17.56 -2.28 5.72
C ASN A 320 18.59 -2.20 4.56
N GLU A 321 19.46 -1.22 4.57
CA GLU A 321 20.47 -1.04 3.51
C GLU A 321 21.52 -2.17 3.45
N LYS A 322 21.63 -3.02 4.47
CA LYS A 322 22.69 -4.02 4.62
C LYS A 322 22.21 -5.46 4.56
N GLU A 323 20.95 -5.71 4.95
CA GLU A 323 20.47 -7.08 5.15
C GLU A 323 18.95 -7.20 5.12
N ILE A 324 18.49 -8.43 4.90
CA ILE A 324 17.10 -8.86 5.10
C ILE A 324 17.03 -9.55 6.45
N TYR A 325 16.03 -9.22 7.26
CA TYR A 325 15.87 -9.73 8.62
C TYR A 325 14.43 -10.09 8.96
N ILE A 326 14.26 -10.89 10.01
CA ILE A 326 12.93 -11.22 10.57
C ILE A 326 12.41 -9.99 11.29
N SER A 327 11.41 -9.35 10.71
CA SER A 327 10.83 -8.11 11.23
C SER A 327 9.62 -8.33 12.13
N ARG A 328 8.94 -9.49 12.01
CA ARG A 328 7.74 -9.80 12.78
C ARG A 328 7.62 -11.29 13.03
N ILE A 329 7.10 -11.64 14.21
CA ILE A 329 6.81 -13.01 14.63
C ILE A 329 5.37 -13.09 15.12
N TYR A 330 4.64 -14.07 14.61
CA TYR A 330 3.26 -14.36 14.99
C TYR A 330 3.25 -15.37 16.13
N LYS A 331 2.82 -14.94 17.32
CA LYS A 331 2.82 -15.76 18.54
C LYS A 331 2.04 -17.05 18.36
N GLY A 332 2.62 -18.14 18.85
CA GLY A 332 2.01 -19.47 18.81
C GLY A 332 2.01 -20.15 17.44
N LEU A 333 2.48 -19.50 16.36
CA LEU A 333 2.66 -20.16 15.08
C LEU A 333 4.02 -20.89 14.99
N ASN A 334 4.27 -21.56 13.88
CA ASN A 334 5.40 -22.49 13.74
C ASN A 334 6.76 -21.83 14.04
N ALA A 335 7.03 -20.67 13.47
CA ALA A 335 8.31 -19.97 13.68
C ALA A 335 8.59 -19.59 15.13
N ASP A 336 7.57 -19.13 15.85
CA ASP A 336 7.66 -18.80 17.28
C ASP A 336 8.00 -20.07 18.10
N LYS A 337 7.31 -21.18 17.84
CA LYS A 337 7.50 -22.46 18.55
C LYS A 337 8.89 -23.06 18.38
N ILE A 338 9.50 -22.90 17.21
CA ILE A 338 10.84 -23.43 16.91
C ILE A 338 11.96 -22.46 17.24
N GLY A 339 11.65 -21.26 17.75
CA GLY A 339 12.61 -20.33 18.31
C GLY A 339 13.30 -19.40 17.30
N ILE A 340 12.65 -19.07 16.18
CA ILE A 340 13.03 -17.91 15.35
C ILE A 340 12.78 -16.64 16.17
N ARG A 341 13.65 -15.63 16.01
CA ARG A 341 13.59 -14.39 16.78
C ARG A 341 13.56 -13.17 15.86
N LEU A 342 13.04 -12.05 16.40
CA LEU A 342 13.17 -10.75 15.76
C LEU A 342 14.64 -10.40 15.53
N ASN A 343 14.91 -9.73 14.40
CA ASN A 343 16.24 -9.32 13.94
C ASN A 343 17.17 -10.48 13.56
N ASP A 344 16.71 -11.72 13.49
CA ASP A 344 17.49 -12.77 12.86
C ASP A 344 17.77 -12.38 11.41
N LYS A 345 19.05 -12.30 11.03
CA LYS A 345 19.47 -11.99 9.67
C LYS A 345 19.22 -13.18 8.76
N VAL A 346 18.46 -13.00 7.69
CA VAL A 346 18.15 -14.04 6.73
C VAL A 346 19.33 -14.22 5.76
N VAL A 347 19.81 -15.46 5.64
CA VAL A 347 20.89 -15.85 4.72
C VAL A 347 20.34 -16.53 3.49
N SER A 348 19.39 -17.45 3.68
CA SER A 348 18.72 -18.14 2.57
C SER A 348 17.34 -18.64 2.97
N VAL A 349 16.51 -18.87 1.95
CA VAL A 349 15.23 -19.57 2.06
C VAL A 349 15.21 -20.63 0.96
N ASN A 350 15.12 -21.89 1.35
CA ASN A 350 15.39 -23.02 0.47
C ASN A 350 16.77 -22.86 -0.20
N GLU A 351 16.87 -23.05 -1.50
CA GLU A 351 18.10 -22.86 -2.26
C GLU A 351 18.43 -21.38 -2.58
N LEU A 352 17.49 -20.47 -2.32
CA LEU A 352 17.63 -19.07 -2.65
C LEU A 352 18.46 -18.34 -1.59
N ARG A 353 19.70 -17.98 -1.92
CA ARG A 353 20.56 -17.18 -1.07
C ARG A 353 20.29 -15.69 -1.24
N VAL A 354 20.45 -14.94 -0.16
CA VAL A 354 20.39 -13.48 -0.18
C VAL A 354 21.65 -12.93 -0.88
N ASP A 355 21.44 -12.17 -1.95
CA ASP A 355 22.51 -11.39 -2.59
C ASP A 355 22.57 -10.00 -1.94
N ASN A 356 23.63 -9.76 -1.18
CA ASN A 356 23.81 -8.48 -0.49
C ASN A 356 24.14 -7.33 -1.45
N LEU A 357 24.52 -7.59 -2.70
CA LEU A 357 24.73 -6.57 -3.72
C LEU A 357 23.43 -6.14 -4.38
N ASN A 358 22.40 -6.99 -4.30
CA ASN A 358 21.06 -6.71 -4.83
C ASN A 358 19.98 -7.15 -3.83
N LEU A 359 19.87 -6.41 -2.74
CA LEU A 359 18.91 -6.72 -1.67
C LEU A 359 17.45 -6.62 -2.11
N CYS A 360 17.11 -5.66 -2.98
CA CYS A 360 15.74 -5.54 -3.49
C CYS A 360 15.28 -6.78 -4.25
N ASP A 361 16.13 -7.27 -5.16
CA ASP A 361 15.82 -8.46 -5.95
C ASP A 361 15.72 -9.70 -5.06
N SER A 362 16.65 -9.86 -4.12
CA SER A 362 16.62 -10.92 -3.10
C SER A 362 15.34 -10.85 -2.28
N PHE A 363 14.95 -9.68 -1.80
CA PHE A 363 13.75 -9.47 -1.02
C PHE A 363 12.48 -9.88 -1.77
N PHE A 364 12.34 -9.49 -3.04
CA PHE A 364 11.18 -9.89 -3.85
C PHE A 364 11.16 -11.39 -4.16
N LYS A 365 12.32 -12.01 -4.45
CA LYS A 365 12.43 -13.46 -4.67
C LYS A 365 12.06 -14.23 -3.41
N LEU A 366 12.59 -13.83 -2.25
CA LEU A 366 12.25 -14.45 -0.96
C LEU A 366 10.74 -14.35 -0.67
N ARG A 367 10.15 -13.18 -0.85
CA ARG A 367 8.70 -12.98 -0.68
C ARG A 367 7.90 -13.89 -1.60
N LYS A 368 8.27 -13.98 -2.87
CA LYS A 368 7.62 -14.88 -3.83
C LYS A 368 7.70 -16.33 -3.37
N THR A 369 8.86 -16.79 -2.92
CA THR A 369 9.04 -18.14 -2.37
C THR A 369 8.15 -18.41 -1.18
N LEU A 370 8.10 -17.49 -0.21
CA LEU A 370 7.20 -17.59 0.94
C LEU A 370 5.71 -17.70 0.53
N HIS A 371 5.31 -17.09 -0.56
CA HIS A 371 3.93 -17.21 -1.06
C HIS A 371 3.66 -18.55 -1.70
N GLN A 372 4.60 -19.09 -2.47
CA GLN A 372 4.40 -20.23 -3.34
C GLN A 372 4.56 -21.60 -2.66
N THR A 373 5.22 -21.66 -1.49
CA THR A 373 5.50 -22.90 -0.78
C THR A 373 4.69 -23.04 0.50
N ASP A 374 4.37 -24.25 0.93
CA ASP A 374 3.76 -24.54 2.24
C ASP A 374 4.78 -25.00 3.28
N SER A 375 5.98 -25.36 2.84
CA SER A 375 7.14 -25.65 3.69
C SER A 375 8.38 -24.92 3.18
N LEU A 376 9.30 -24.59 4.05
CA LEU A 376 10.59 -24.03 3.68
C LEU A 376 11.67 -24.33 4.70
N ASP A 377 12.91 -24.38 4.22
CA ASP A 377 14.11 -24.34 5.01
C ASP A 377 14.64 -22.89 5.03
N ILE A 378 14.87 -22.34 6.21
CA ILE A 378 15.39 -20.98 6.38
C ILE A 378 16.72 -21.03 7.14
N LYS A 379 17.75 -20.38 6.58
CA LYS A 379 19.03 -20.14 7.27
C LYS A 379 19.10 -18.70 7.71
N ILE A 380 19.47 -18.52 8.97
CA ILE A 380 19.64 -17.20 9.57
C ILE A 380 20.99 -17.09 10.27
N ILE A 381 21.43 -15.87 10.50
CA ILE A 381 22.53 -15.57 11.42
C ILE A 381 21.97 -14.89 12.65
N ARG A 382 22.31 -15.43 13.83
CA ARG A 382 22.04 -14.86 15.15
C ARG A 382 23.31 -14.92 15.99
N ASP A 383 23.75 -13.81 16.56
CA ASP A 383 24.97 -13.72 17.38
C ASP A 383 26.21 -14.27 16.64
N ASN A 384 26.32 -13.98 15.34
CA ASN A 384 27.35 -14.49 14.42
C ASN A 384 27.35 -16.02 14.22
N ILE A 385 26.31 -16.71 14.64
CA ILE A 385 26.14 -18.15 14.46
C ILE A 385 25.05 -18.42 13.43
N GLU A 386 25.39 -19.20 12.40
CA GLU A 386 24.39 -19.68 11.44
C GLU A 386 23.50 -20.75 12.09
N LYS A 387 22.21 -20.63 11.86
CA LYS A 387 21.17 -21.57 12.32
C LYS A 387 20.25 -21.89 11.17
N GLU A 388 19.76 -23.12 11.14
CA GLU A 388 18.83 -23.61 10.14
C GLU A 388 17.52 -24.05 10.82
N PHE A 389 16.40 -23.70 10.21
CA PHE A 389 15.07 -24.04 10.68
C PHE A 389 14.21 -24.55 9.53
N LYS A 390 13.34 -25.50 9.84
CA LYS A 390 12.29 -25.98 8.92
C LYS A 390 10.96 -25.41 9.34
N LEU A 391 10.30 -24.72 8.42
CA LEU A 391 9.03 -24.06 8.66
C LEU A 391 7.89 -24.69 7.86
N GLN A 392 6.73 -24.80 8.50
CA GLN A 392 5.48 -25.19 7.87
C GLN A 392 4.46 -24.06 8.01
N LYS A 393 3.69 -23.80 6.95
CA LYS A 393 2.57 -22.86 7.05
C LYS A 393 1.51 -23.41 8.01
N THR A 394 1.04 -22.55 8.88
CA THR A 394 -0.10 -22.81 9.76
C THR A 394 -1.29 -22.00 9.28
N GLU A 395 -2.45 -22.63 9.20
CA GLU A 395 -3.71 -21.98 8.87
C GLU A 395 -4.26 -21.25 10.09
N LEU A 396 -4.72 -20.04 9.89
CA LEU A 396 -5.46 -19.26 10.89
C LEU A 396 -6.92 -19.74 10.85
N ARG A 397 -7.34 -20.48 11.86
CA ARG A 397 -8.70 -21.00 12.02
C ARG A 397 -9.47 -20.26 13.09
#